data_10d82c94752d205dfd92f8195799dd23
#
_entry.id   10d82c94752d205dfd92f8195799dd23
#
_cell.length_a   1.000
_cell.length_b   1.000
_cell.length_c   1.000
_cell.angle_alpha   90.00
_cell.angle_beta   90.00
_cell.angle_gamma   90.00
#
_symmetry.space_group_name_H-M   'P 1'
#
loop_
_entity.id
_entity.type
_entity.pdbx_description
1 polymer ?
#
loop_
_entity_poly.entity_id
_entity_poly.type
_entity_poly.pdbx_seq_one_letter_code
_entity_poly.pdbx_strand_id
1 'polypeptide(L)'
;SVGSEVRPSKGVLLAGKRGMNQINCMQVQFLGATRTTTGSMYLLSVNGQQILLECGLFQGRREETIERNRFFSFDPSKLSAVVLSHAHIDHCGNLPNLVRQGFSGNIYSTFATRDLAAIMLADSAHIQQYDAKFVSRKRAKKGLDPVLPLYSIKDAERAVAQFVAVNYQR
;
A
#
# COMPACT_ATOMS: atom_id res chain seq x y z
N SER A 1 -13.23 9.11 28.16
CA SER A 1 -12.50 9.59 27.01
C SER A 1 -11.00 9.43 27.24
N VAL A 2 -10.41 8.40 26.68
CA VAL A 2 -8.95 8.23 26.69
C VAL A 2 -8.55 8.08 25.22
N GLY A 3 -8.07 9.19 24.63
CA GLY A 3 -7.45 9.19 23.33
C GLY A 3 -6.11 8.47 23.39
N SER A 4 -6.02 7.31 22.73
CA SER A 4 -4.75 6.62 22.54
C SER A 4 -4.01 7.27 21.39
N GLU A 5 -3.05 8.16 21.70
CA GLU A 5 -2.06 8.62 20.74
C GLU A 5 -1.25 7.41 20.22
N VAL A 6 -1.45 7.09 18.96
CA VAL A 6 -0.59 6.13 18.24
C VAL A 6 0.74 6.84 17.98
N ARG A 7 1.74 6.58 18.84
CA ARG A 7 3.11 7.04 18.58
C ARG A 7 3.69 6.28 17.40
N PRO A 8 4.33 6.96 16.43
CA PRO A 8 5.03 6.28 15.34
C PRO A 8 6.14 5.38 15.91
N SER A 9 6.22 4.15 15.41
CA SER A 9 7.26 3.19 15.79
C SER A 9 8.64 3.75 15.46
N LYS A 10 9.57 3.74 16.43
CA LYS A 10 10.96 4.17 16.24
C LYS A 10 11.62 3.29 15.18
N GLY A 11 12.09 3.88 14.09
CA GLY A 11 12.85 3.20 13.05
C GLY A 11 14.17 2.61 13.59
N VAL A 12 14.56 1.46 13.06
CA VAL A 12 15.86 0.84 13.37
C VAL A 12 16.91 1.46 12.47
N LEU A 13 17.91 2.12 13.06
CA LEU A 13 19.03 2.73 12.36
C LEU A 13 20.14 1.68 12.20
N LEU A 14 20.44 1.28 10.97
CA LEU A 14 21.60 0.44 10.67
C LEU A 14 22.73 1.34 10.14
N ALA A 15 23.72 1.63 10.99
CA ALA A 15 24.90 2.42 10.62
C ALA A 15 26.05 1.52 10.17
N GLY A 16 26.40 1.57 8.90
CA GLY A 16 27.62 0.96 8.37
C GLY A 16 28.80 1.96 8.39
N LYS A 17 29.86 1.68 9.13
CA LYS A 17 31.08 2.51 9.16
C LYS A 17 31.96 2.25 7.93
N ARG A 18 32.06 3.19 7.00
CA ARG A 18 33.23 3.37 6.11
C ARG A 18 33.44 4.84 5.79
N GLY A 19 34.64 5.39 6.14
CA GLY A 19 35.24 6.60 5.62
C GLY A 19 34.45 7.91 5.81
N MET A 20 35.05 8.93 6.41
CA MET A 20 34.53 10.28 6.56
C MET A 20 34.15 10.89 5.20
N ASN A 21 32.92 10.67 4.75
CA ASN A 21 32.15 11.52 3.83
C ASN A 21 30.75 10.95 3.72
N GLN A 22 29.76 11.70 4.21
CA GLN A 22 28.32 11.40 4.22
C GLN A 22 27.98 9.97 4.72
N ILE A 23 27.56 9.86 5.96
CA ILE A 23 26.93 8.65 6.47
C ILE A 23 25.66 8.45 5.63
N ASN A 24 25.73 7.53 4.65
CA ASN A 24 24.55 7.05 3.95
C ASN A 24 23.67 6.30 4.96
N CYS A 25 22.81 7.03 5.65
CA CYS A 25 21.89 6.45 6.62
C CYS A 25 20.71 5.85 5.85
N MET A 26 20.59 4.52 5.89
CA MET A 26 19.42 3.81 5.42
C MET A 26 18.46 3.62 6.58
N GLN A 27 17.21 4.02 6.40
CA GLN A 27 16.14 3.86 7.36
C GLN A 27 15.05 2.96 6.79
N VAL A 28 14.58 1.99 7.58
CA VAL A 28 13.41 1.18 7.26
C VAL A 28 12.31 1.45 8.27
N GLN A 29 11.13 1.83 7.80
CA GLN A 29 9.93 1.99 8.60
C GLN A 29 8.96 0.84 8.33
N PHE A 30 8.53 0.16 9.38
CA PHE A 30 7.54 -0.90 9.32
C PHE A 30 6.16 -0.28 9.47
N LEU A 31 5.39 -0.20 8.37
CA LEU A 31 4.10 0.49 8.31
C LEU A 31 2.91 -0.47 8.36
N GLY A 32 3.13 -1.74 8.02
CA GLY A 32 2.12 -2.79 8.03
C GLY A 32 2.70 -4.16 8.32
N ALA A 33 1.85 -5.16 8.54
CA ALA A 33 2.19 -6.51 8.98
C ALA A 33 3.06 -6.54 10.26
N THR A 34 2.95 -5.49 11.09
CA THR A 34 3.64 -5.38 12.37
C THR A 34 2.63 -5.65 13.48
N ARG A 35 2.77 -6.76 14.18
CA ARG A 35 1.79 -7.33 15.12
C ARG A 35 0.46 -7.74 14.48
N THR A 36 0.41 -7.84 13.15
CA THR A 36 -0.70 -8.36 12.34
C THR A 36 -0.13 -9.22 11.22
N THR A 37 -0.94 -10.12 10.65
CA THR A 37 -0.50 -11.04 9.59
C THR A 37 -0.69 -10.47 8.18
N THR A 38 -1.47 -9.39 8.02
CA THR A 38 -1.84 -8.84 6.72
C THR A 38 -1.51 -7.35 6.61
N GLY A 39 -1.48 -6.83 5.40
CA GLY A 39 -1.18 -5.43 5.11
C GLY A 39 0.31 -5.11 5.08
N SER A 40 1.12 -5.98 4.49
CA SER A 40 2.58 -5.82 4.39
C SER A 40 2.94 -4.49 3.72
N MET A 41 3.76 -3.68 4.41
CA MET A 41 4.17 -2.37 3.91
C MET A 41 5.41 -1.87 4.66
N TYR A 42 6.50 -1.61 3.93
CA TYR A 42 7.76 -1.16 4.51
C TYR A 42 8.32 -0.01 3.70
N LEU A 43 8.58 1.14 4.34
CA LEU A 43 9.14 2.31 3.70
C LEU A 43 10.66 2.35 3.93
N LEU A 44 11.41 2.23 2.84
CA LEU A 44 12.86 2.35 2.82
C LEU A 44 13.24 3.77 2.41
N SER A 45 14.02 4.44 3.26
CA SER A 45 14.57 5.77 2.97
C SER A 45 16.10 5.68 2.89
N VAL A 46 16.67 6.08 1.75
CA VAL A 46 18.11 6.06 1.50
C VAL A 46 18.49 7.22 0.60
N ASN A 47 19.49 8.00 0.99
CA ASN A 47 20.01 9.13 0.19
C ASN A 47 18.92 10.14 -0.26
N GLY A 48 17.91 10.38 0.58
CA GLY A 48 16.80 11.27 0.25
C GLY A 48 15.73 10.69 -0.67
N GLN A 49 15.91 9.46 -1.13
CA GLN A 49 14.89 8.72 -1.90
C GLN A 49 14.05 7.82 -1.00
N GLN A 50 12.79 7.62 -1.37
CA GLN A 50 11.87 6.74 -0.67
C GLN A 50 11.39 5.63 -1.61
N ILE A 51 11.55 4.38 -1.20
CA ILE A 51 11.09 3.19 -1.91
C ILE A 51 10.14 2.45 -1.00
N LEU A 52 8.98 2.07 -1.51
CA LEU A 52 8.03 1.25 -0.78
C LEU A 52 8.25 -0.23 -1.14
N LEU A 53 8.46 -1.07 -0.13
CA LEU A 53 8.46 -2.52 -0.27
C LEU A 53 7.09 -3.02 0.16
N GLU A 54 6.36 -3.67 -0.74
CA GLU A 54 4.98 -4.11 -0.60
C GLU A 54 3.99 -2.94 -0.40
N CYS A 55 2.75 -3.14 -0.78
CA CYS A 55 1.65 -2.22 -0.55
C CYS A 55 0.34 -3.01 -0.38
N GLY A 56 0.24 -3.73 0.73
CA GLY A 56 -0.81 -4.70 0.97
C GLY A 56 -2.07 -4.12 1.60
N LEU A 57 -3.18 -4.83 1.44
CA LEU A 57 -4.40 -4.57 2.19
C LEU A 57 -4.34 -5.22 3.56
N PHE A 58 -4.57 -4.42 4.60
CA PHE A 58 -4.87 -4.93 5.92
C PHE A 58 -6.26 -5.59 5.91
N GLN A 59 -6.34 -6.78 6.47
CA GLN A 59 -7.57 -7.56 6.61
C GLN A 59 -7.86 -7.80 8.09
N GLY A 60 -8.99 -7.31 8.56
CA GLY A 60 -9.41 -7.38 9.95
C GLY A 60 -10.88 -7.05 10.11
N ARG A 61 -11.28 -6.53 11.27
CA ARG A 61 -12.63 -6.03 11.47
C ARG A 61 -12.91 -4.87 10.53
N ARG A 62 -14.15 -4.75 10.06
CA ARG A 62 -14.54 -3.81 9.00
C ARG A 62 -14.09 -2.37 9.24
N GLU A 63 -14.34 -1.84 10.44
CA GLU A 63 -13.98 -0.45 10.78
C GLU A 63 -12.47 -0.25 10.76
N GLU A 64 -11.72 -1.16 11.36
CA GLU A 64 -10.26 -1.16 11.37
C GLU A 64 -9.67 -1.33 9.98
N THR A 65 -10.26 -2.19 9.14
CA THR A 65 -9.86 -2.38 7.74
C THR A 65 -10.00 -1.10 6.92
N ILE A 66 -11.11 -0.39 7.10
CA ILE A 66 -11.36 0.88 6.40
C ILE A 66 -10.36 1.95 6.86
N GLU A 67 -10.16 2.09 8.15
CA GLU A 67 -9.27 3.10 8.74
C GLU A 67 -7.82 2.88 8.30
N ARG A 68 -7.30 1.67 8.47
CA ARG A 68 -5.90 1.33 8.17
C ARG A 68 -5.54 1.38 6.69
N ASN A 69 -6.49 1.05 5.80
CA ASN A 69 -6.22 1.02 4.36
C ASN A 69 -6.44 2.37 3.68
N ARG A 70 -7.20 3.29 4.28
CA ARG A 70 -7.64 4.52 3.62
C ARG A 70 -6.53 5.54 3.45
N PHE A 71 -5.66 5.70 4.46
CA PHE A 71 -4.63 6.73 4.47
C PHE A 71 -3.25 6.12 4.70
N PHE A 72 -2.26 6.69 4.01
CA PHE A 72 -0.87 6.36 4.24
C PHE A 72 -0.26 7.33 5.25
N SER A 73 0.68 6.87 6.09
CA SER A 73 1.42 7.69 7.06
C SER A 73 2.60 8.45 6.41
N PHE A 74 2.73 8.37 5.10
CA PHE A 74 3.72 9.04 4.26
C PHE A 74 3.02 9.67 3.06
N ASP A 75 3.72 10.52 2.33
CA ASP A 75 3.23 11.16 1.10
C ASP A 75 3.51 10.25 -0.12
N PRO A 76 2.48 9.64 -0.75
CA PRO A 76 2.67 8.76 -1.91
C PRO A 76 3.36 9.44 -3.09
N SER A 77 3.19 10.77 -3.26
CA SER A 77 3.78 11.51 -4.37
C SER A 77 5.31 11.63 -4.28
N LYS A 78 5.89 11.38 -3.10
CA LYS A 78 7.34 11.44 -2.86
C LYS A 78 8.03 10.10 -3.03
N LEU A 79 7.29 9.02 -3.26
CA LEU A 79 7.88 7.72 -3.53
C LEU A 79 8.56 7.69 -4.89
N SER A 80 9.80 7.21 -4.92
CA SER A 80 10.56 6.99 -6.15
C SER A 80 10.10 5.72 -6.87
N ALA A 81 9.76 4.67 -6.12
CA ALA A 81 9.35 3.38 -6.66
C ALA A 81 8.62 2.53 -5.62
N VAL A 82 7.94 1.50 -6.12
CA VAL A 82 7.44 0.37 -5.32
C VAL A 82 8.12 -0.91 -5.79
N VAL A 83 8.48 -1.81 -4.88
CA VAL A 83 8.96 -3.15 -5.18
C VAL A 83 7.97 -4.16 -4.58
N LEU A 84 7.43 -5.02 -5.44
CA LEU A 84 6.45 -6.03 -5.08
C LEU A 84 7.04 -7.43 -5.20
N SER A 85 7.03 -8.18 -4.12
CA SER A 85 7.58 -9.55 -4.09
C SER A 85 6.65 -10.55 -4.79
N HIS A 86 5.35 -10.51 -4.50
CA HIS A 86 4.35 -11.42 -5.05
C HIS A 86 2.94 -10.81 -5.01
N ALA A 87 1.97 -11.46 -5.64
CA ALA A 87 0.65 -10.89 -5.93
C ALA A 87 -0.43 -11.18 -4.90
N HIS A 88 -0.12 -11.68 -3.69
CA HIS A 88 -1.15 -11.82 -2.66
C HIS A 88 -1.73 -10.45 -2.28
N ILE A 89 -3.02 -10.42 -1.98
CA ILE A 89 -3.76 -9.17 -1.76
C ILE A 89 -3.26 -8.39 -0.53
N ASP A 90 -2.73 -9.06 0.47
CA ASP A 90 -2.10 -8.47 1.65
C ASP A 90 -0.67 -7.95 1.40
N HIS A 91 -0.18 -8.06 0.15
CA HIS A 91 1.08 -7.51 -0.34
C HIS A 91 0.90 -6.48 -1.46
N CYS A 92 -0.12 -6.63 -2.33
CA CYS A 92 -0.33 -5.73 -3.48
C CYS A 92 -1.66 -4.95 -3.43
N GLY A 93 -2.61 -5.34 -2.58
CA GLY A 93 -4.00 -4.93 -2.70
C GLY A 93 -4.28 -3.45 -2.46
N ASN A 94 -3.35 -2.69 -1.88
CA ASN A 94 -3.50 -1.25 -1.65
C ASN A 94 -2.79 -0.38 -2.71
N LEU A 95 -2.17 -0.99 -3.73
CA LEU A 95 -1.51 -0.29 -4.84
C LEU A 95 -2.45 0.68 -5.59
N PRO A 96 -3.72 0.30 -5.93
CA PRO A 96 -4.61 1.24 -6.60
C PRO A 96 -4.93 2.48 -5.76
N ASN A 97 -5.05 2.34 -4.45
CA ASN A 97 -5.25 3.46 -3.54
C ASN A 97 -3.98 4.33 -3.43
N LEU A 98 -2.79 3.73 -3.47
CA LEU A 98 -1.51 4.45 -3.51
C LEU A 98 -1.44 5.36 -4.75
N VAL A 99 -1.77 4.82 -5.92
CA VAL A 99 -1.80 5.57 -7.19
C VAL A 99 -2.89 6.65 -7.15
N ARG A 100 -4.06 6.35 -6.60
CA ARG A 100 -5.13 7.33 -6.41
C ARG A 100 -4.69 8.51 -5.54
N GLN A 101 -3.82 8.28 -4.56
CA GLN A 101 -3.29 9.30 -3.65
C GLN A 101 -2.02 9.99 -4.16
N GLY A 102 -1.64 9.79 -5.43
CA GLY A 102 -0.61 10.60 -6.09
C GLY A 102 0.69 9.88 -6.41
N PHE A 103 0.82 8.58 -6.12
CA PHE A 103 1.99 7.83 -6.58
C PHE A 103 1.98 7.74 -8.11
N SER A 104 3.09 8.11 -8.74
CA SER A 104 3.27 8.13 -10.20
C SER A 104 4.54 7.41 -10.66
N GLY A 105 5.28 6.77 -9.75
CA GLY A 105 6.51 6.03 -10.05
C GLY A 105 6.25 4.64 -10.60
N ASN A 106 7.32 3.87 -10.80
CA ASN A 106 7.26 2.50 -11.28
C ASN A 106 7.01 1.50 -10.13
N ILE A 107 6.26 0.43 -10.45
CA ILE A 107 6.04 -0.73 -9.59
C ILE A 107 6.85 -1.89 -10.16
N TYR A 108 7.94 -2.26 -9.52
CA TYR A 108 8.83 -3.34 -9.97
C TYR A 108 8.38 -4.68 -9.41
N SER A 109 8.25 -5.68 -10.28
CA SER A 109 7.94 -7.07 -9.92
C SER A 109 8.41 -8.04 -10.99
N THR A 110 8.29 -9.35 -10.75
CA THR A 110 8.47 -10.35 -11.80
C THR A 110 7.27 -10.33 -12.77
N PHE A 111 7.45 -10.90 -13.97
CA PHE A 111 6.36 -11.02 -14.95
C PHE A 111 5.14 -11.75 -14.38
N ALA A 112 5.35 -12.90 -13.74
CA ALA A 112 4.26 -13.67 -13.14
C ALA A 112 3.51 -12.89 -12.05
N THR A 113 4.23 -12.15 -11.21
CA THR A 113 3.64 -11.29 -10.17
C THR A 113 2.81 -10.17 -10.79
N ARG A 114 3.31 -9.50 -11.82
CA ARG A 114 2.56 -8.45 -12.54
C ARG A 114 1.25 -8.99 -13.12
N ASP A 115 1.34 -10.11 -13.85
CA ASP A 115 0.18 -10.66 -14.55
C ASP A 115 -0.90 -11.13 -13.58
N LEU A 116 -0.51 -11.77 -12.48
CA LEU A 116 -1.44 -12.17 -11.43
C LEU A 116 -1.99 -10.97 -10.67
N ALA A 117 -1.16 -9.98 -10.32
CA ALA A 117 -1.60 -8.77 -9.63
C ALA A 117 -2.63 -7.99 -10.46
N ALA A 118 -2.49 -7.95 -11.80
CA ALA A 118 -3.45 -7.28 -12.67
C ALA A 118 -4.87 -7.87 -12.52
N ILE A 119 -4.98 -9.19 -12.47
CA ILE A 119 -6.26 -9.88 -12.26
C ILE A 119 -6.78 -9.66 -10.85
N MET A 120 -5.93 -9.81 -9.84
CA MET A 120 -6.28 -9.68 -8.43
C MET A 120 -6.77 -8.27 -8.07
N LEU A 121 -6.11 -7.23 -8.59
CA LEU A 121 -6.47 -5.84 -8.33
C LEU A 121 -7.79 -5.44 -9.01
N ALA A 122 -8.03 -5.93 -10.24
CA ALA A 122 -9.28 -5.72 -10.94
C ALA A 122 -10.46 -6.38 -10.20
N ASP A 123 -10.31 -7.63 -9.80
CA ASP A 123 -11.32 -8.38 -9.03
C ASP A 123 -11.61 -7.70 -7.68
N SER A 124 -10.57 -7.34 -6.93
CA SER A 124 -10.70 -6.61 -5.67
C SER A 124 -11.46 -5.29 -5.84
N ALA A 125 -11.21 -4.52 -6.91
CA ALA A 125 -11.93 -3.28 -7.20
C ALA A 125 -13.41 -3.54 -7.47
N HIS A 126 -13.76 -4.59 -8.22
CA HIS A 126 -15.15 -5.00 -8.46
C HIS A 126 -15.87 -5.36 -7.16
N ILE A 127 -15.27 -6.20 -6.33
CA ILE A 127 -15.82 -6.62 -5.04
C ILE A 127 -16.07 -5.39 -4.15
N GLN A 128 -15.09 -4.50 -4.01
CA GLN A 128 -15.22 -3.29 -3.19
C GLN A 128 -16.34 -2.36 -3.68
N GLN A 129 -16.49 -2.18 -4.99
CA GLN A 129 -17.58 -1.37 -5.55
C GLN A 129 -18.95 -2.00 -5.29
N TYR A 130 -19.06 -3.32 -5.44
CA TYR A 130 -20.30 -4.03 -5.15
C TYR A 130 -20.69 -3.90 -3.68
N ASP A 131 -19.75 -4.14 -2.78
CA ASP A 131 -19.96 -4.03 -1.33
C ASP A 131 -20.32 -2.59 -0.93
N ALA A 132 -19.64 -1.59 -1.48
CA ALA A 132 -19.95 -0.19 -1.23
C ALA A 132 -21.39 0.16 -1.65
N LYS A 133 -21.84 -0.30 -2.82
CA LYS A 133 -23.22 -0.13 -3.29
C LYS A 133 -24.23 -0.80 -2.37
N PHE A 134 -23.96 -2.04 -1.96
CA PHE A 134 -24.85 -2.80 -1.08
C PHE A 134 -25.01 -2.12 0.29
N VAL A 135 -23.89 -1.70 0.89
CA VAL A 135 -23.90 -1.01 2.18
C VAL A 135 -24.56 0.35 2.07
N SER A 136 -24.29 1.10 1.01
CA SER A 136 -24.90 2.42 0.79
C SER A 136 -26.42 2.35 0.68
N ARG A 137 -26.97 1.31 0.01
CA ARG A 137 -28.41 1.08 -0.03
C ARG A 137 -29.03 0.82 1.36
N LYS A 138 -28.32 0.09 2.23
CA LYS A 138 -28.77 -0.15 3.61
C LYS A 138 -28.69 1.13 4.46
N ARG A 139 -27.64 1.93 4.27
CA ARG A 139 -27.43 3.19 4.96
C ARG A 139 -28.46 4.26 4.56
N ALA A 140 -28.78 4.35 3.27
CA ALA A 140 -29.81 5.28 2.76
C ALA A 140 -31.17 5.08 3.43
N LYS A 141 -31.58 3.84 3.72
CA LYS A 141 -32.80 3.54 4.48
C LYS A 141 -32.80 4.10 5.91
N LYS A 142 -31.63 4.47 6.44
CA LYS A 142 -31.43 5.03 7.79
C LYS A 142 -31.04 6.52 7.73
N GLY A 143 -31.13 7.17 6.57
CA GLY A 143 -30.73 8.58 6.39
C GLY A 143 -29.24 8.86 6.55
N LEU A 144 -28.38 7.83 6.38
CA LEU A 144 -26.94 7.94 6.54
C LEU A 144 -26.23 8.07 5.19
N ASP A 145 -25.09 8.76 5.16
CA ASP A 145 -24.30 8.96 3.96
C ASP A 145 -23.81 7.65 3.33
N PRO A 146 -23.64 7.62 1.98
CA PRO A 146 -23.15 6.45 1.27
C PRO A 146 -21.68 6.15 1.64
N VAL A 147 -21.30 4.88 1.53
CA VAL A 147 -19.92 4.41 1.68
C VAL A 147 -19.26 4.39 0.31
N LEU A 148 -18.06 4.94 0.22
CA LEU A 148 -17.24 4.89 -0.99
C LEU A 148 -16.28 3.71 -0.92
N PRO A 149 -16.00 3.03 -2.06
CA PRO A 149 -14.95 2.02 -2.13
C PRO A 149 -13.58 2.67 -1.87
N LEU A 150 -12.61 1.87 -1.47
CA LEU A 150 -11.24 2.34 -1.22
C LEU A 150 -10.61 2.88 -2.52
N TYR A 151 -10.88 2.20 -3.64
CA TYR A 151 -10.47 2.57 -4.99
C TYR A 151 -11.44 2.04 -6.04
N SER A 152 -11.34 2.57 -7.24
CA SER A 152 -12.16 2.17 -8.39
C SER A 152 -11.40 1.21 -9.31
N ILE A 153 -12.13 0.63 -10.30
CA ILE A 153 -11.52 -0.18 -11.37
C ILE A 153 -10.51 0.66 -12.15
N LYS A 154 -10.80 1.92 -12.43
CA LYS A 154 -9.86 2.83 -13.12
C LYS A 154 -8.57 3.04 -12.33
N ASP A 155 -8.63 3.08 -11.00
CA ASP A 155 -7.44 3.19 -10.17
C ASP A 155 -6.61 1.90 -10.23
N ALA A 156 -7.27 0.73 -10.29
CA ALA A 156 -6.59 -0.55 -10.49
C ALA A 156 -5.90 -0.62 -11.87
N GLU A 157 -6.58 -0.21 -12.94
CA GLU A 157 -6.01 -0.13 -14.28
C GLU A 157 -4.78 0.81 -14.32
N ARG A 158 -4.88 1.97 -13.68
CA ARG A 158 -3.76 2.92 -13.58
C ARG A 158 -2.57 2.32 -12.81
N ALA A 159 -2.82 1.60 -11.73
CA ALA A 159 -1.76 0.93 -10.98
C ALA A 159 -1.09 -0.17 -11.84
N VAL A 160 -1.87 -0.97 -12.56
CA VAL A 160 -1.34 -2.00 -13.48
C VAL A 160 -0.47 -1.38 -14.59
N ALA A 161 -0.84 -0.21 -15.09
CA ALA A 161 -0.05 0.49 -16.12
C ALA A 161 1.33 0.97 -15.63
N GLN A 162 1.55 1.07 -14.31
CA GLN A 162 2.84 1.47 -13.72
C GLN A 162 3.79 0.29 -13.47
N PHE A 163 3.38 -0.95 -13.74
CA PHE A 163 4.24 -2.11 -13.53
C PHE A 163 5.38 -2.19 -14.55
N VAL A 164 6.58 -2.38 -14.04
CA VAL A 164 7.79 -2.70 -14.80
C VAL A 164 8.23 -4.10 -14.37
N ALA A 165 8.10 -5.05 -15.30
CA ALA A 165 8.48 -6.44 -15.03
C ALA A 165 9.99 -6.64 -15.19
N VAL A 166 10.59 -7.34 -14.23
CA VAL A 166 12.01 -7.70 -14.23
C VAL A 166 12.18 -9.21 -14.34
N ASN A 167 13.22 -9.62 -15.06
CA ASN A 167 13.59 -11.02 -15.19
C ASN A 167 14.42 -11.49 -13.98
N TYR A 168 14.36 -12.79 -13.69
CA TYR A 168 15.37 -13.41 -12.84
C TYR A 168 16.72 -13.35 -13.55
N GLN A 169 17.76 -13.00 -12.81
CA GLN A 169 19.12 -13.20 -13.32
C GLN A 169 19.38 -14.71 -13.41
N ARG A 170 19.86 -15.15 -14.56
CA ARG A 170 20.33 -16.51 -14.79
C ARG A 170 21.83 -16.58 -14.58
#